data_47b3f7d90e3715058826e394ed508d57
#
_entry.id   47b3f7d90e3715058826e394ed508d57
#
_cell.length_a   1.000
_cell.length_b   1.000
_cell.length_c   1.000
_cell.angle_alpha   90.00
_cell.angle_beta   90.00
_cell.angle_gamma   90.00
#
_symmetry.space_group_name_H-M   'P 1'
#
loop_
_entity.id
_entity.type
_entity.pdbx_description
1 polymer ?
#
loop_
_entity_poly.entity_id
_entity_poly.type
_entity_poly.pdbx_seq_one_letter_code
_entity_poly.pdbx_strand_id
1 'polypeptide(L)'
;MSEPIYKFFTGRFLPDWYQLSKEEQDSILAKLNDALAKLGAKRIILCNTYWSTDEWLWAGVEEFPNIEAVQKYMAALHELNWDRYTEATSLLGTKWEP
;
A
#
# COMPACT_ATOMS: atom_id res chain seq x y z
N MET A 1 -9.75 9.29 -21.83
CA MET A 1 -9.33 8.10 -21.07
C MET A 1 -8.20 8.45 -20.15
N SER A 2 -8.28 8.01 -18.92
CA SER A 2 -7.19 8.22 -17.98
C SER A 2 -6.13 7.13 -18.14
N GLU A 3 -4.89 7.52 -17.98
CA GLU A 3 -3.78 6.57 -17.93
C GLU A 3 -3.74 5.91 -16.55
N PRO A 4 -3.30 4.66 -16.46
CA PRO A 4 -3.01 4.04 -15.18
C PRO A 4 -1.95 4.83 -14.40
N ILE A 5 -2.14 4.88 -13.09
CA ILE A 5 -1.18 5.48 -12.18
C ILE A 5 -0.47 4.34 -11.43
N TYR A 6 0.83 4.38 -11.39
CA TYR A 6 1.62 3.41 -10.64
C TYR A 6 2.11 4.04 -9.34
N LYS A 7 1.92 3.32 -8.25
CA LYS A 7 2.38 3.74 -6.94
C LYS A 7 3.54 2.84 -6.53
N PHE A 8 4.71 3.43 -6.39
CA PHE A 8 5.91 2.76 -5.88
C PHE A 8 5.96 3.05 -4.39
N PHE A 9 6.05 2.02 -3.58
CA PHE A 9 6.00 2.21 -2.14
C PHE A 9 6.99 1.34 -1.41
N THR A 10 7.42 1.83 -0.25
CA THR A 10 8.15 1.07 0.75
C THR A 10 7.42 1.19 2.07
N GLY A 11 7.68 0.28 2.99
CA GLY A 11 7.03 0.35 4.28
C GLY A 11 7.66 -0.54 5.32
N ARG A 12 7.29 -0.27 6.57
CA ARG A 12 7.64 -1.09 7.72
C ARG A 12 6.55 -0.97 8.77
N PHE A 13 6.43 -1.98 9.62
CA PHE A 13 5.51 -1.92 10.74
C PHE A 13 6.12 -1.14 11.89
N LEU A 14 5.27 -0.33 12.53
CA LEU A 14 5.59 0.37 13.77
C LEU A 14 5.23 -0.52 14.97
N PRO A 15 5.74 -0.21 16.17
CA PRO A 15 5.48 -1.04 17.36
C PRO A 15 4.01 -1.31 17.64
N ASP A 16 3.12 -0.36 17.38
CA ASP A 16 1.68 -0.53 17.62
C ASP A 16 1.06 -1.67 16.81
N TRP A 17 1.63 -1.99 15.65
CA TRP A 17 1.16 -3.14 14.86
C TRP A 17 1.32 -4.44 15.65
N TYR A 18 2.44 -4.59 16.34
CA TYR A 18 2.77 -5.81 17.08
C TYR A 18 1.97 -5.94 18.39
N GLN A 19 1.26 -4.88 18.80
CA GLN A 19 0.34 -4.94 19.93
C GLN A 19 -1.03 -5.52 19.54
N LEU A 20 -1.33 -5.57 18.25
CA LEU A 20 -2.56 -6.14 17.74
C LEU A 20 -2.52 -7.67 17.82
N SER A 21 -3.68 -8.29 18.05
CA SER A 21 -3.80 -9.74 17.91
C SER A 21 -3.62 -10.13 16.45
N LYS A 22 -3.30 -11.41 16.22
CA LYS A 22 -3.20 -11.92 14.85
C LYS A 22 -4.51 -11.75 14.09
N GLU A 23 -5.64 -11.94 14.75
CA GLU A 23 -6.97 -11.74 14.14
C GLU A 23 -7.17 -10.30 13.70
N GLU A 24 -6.77 -9.34 14.53
CA GLU A 24 -6.86 -7.92 14.19
C GLU A 24 -5.94 -7.56 13.02
N GLN A 25 -4.71 -8.07 13.03
CA GLN A 25 -3.77 -7.88 11.92
C GLN A 25 -4.33 -8.43 10.61
N ASP A 26 -4.83 -9.66 10.64
CA ASP A 26 -5.40 -10.31 9.45
C ASP A 26 -6.62 -9.55 8.95
N SER A 27 -7.45 -9.04 9.84
CA SER A 27 -8.64 -8.24 9.49
C SER A 27 -8.25 -6.95 8.77
N ILE A 28 -7.25 -6.25 9.27
CA ILE A 28 -6.77 -5.00 8.65
C ILE A 28 -6.22 -5.28 7.25
N LEU A 29 -5.40 -6.31 7.11
CA LEU A 29 -4.82 -6.68 5.82
C LEU A 29 -5.90 -7.10 4.81
N ALA A 30 -6.91 -7.85 5.26
CA ALA A 30 -8.03 -8.24 4.41
C ALA A 30 -8.82 -7.03 3.92
N LYS A 31 -9.10 -6.07 4.79
CA LYS A 31 -9.82 -4.84 4.44
C LYS A 31 -9.03 -3.98 3.47
N LEU A 32 -7.72 -3.91 3.67
CA LEU A 32 -6.82 -3.18 2.78
C LEU A 32 -6.83 -3.78 1.37
N ASN A 33 -6.71 -5.09 1.27
CA ASN A 33 -6.74 -5.80 -0.02
C ASN A 33 -8.11 -5.67 -0.70
N ASP A 34 -9.18 -5.71 0.08
CA ASP A 34 -10.54 -5.54 -0.42
C ASP A 34 -10.76 -4.12 -0.97
N ALA A 35 -10.27 -3.11 -0.26
CA ALA A 35 -10.35 -1.72 -0.73
C ALA A 35 -9.61 -1.54 -2.05
N LEU A 36 -8.43 -2.14 -2.18
CA LEU A 36 -7.65 -2.09 -3.41
C LEU A 36 -8.44 -2.70 -4.58
N ALA A 37 -8.98 -3.89 -4.37
CA ALA A 37 -9.75 -4.61 -5.39
C ALA A 37 -11.00 -3.84 -5.83
N LYS A 38 -11.74 -3.26 -4.88
CA LYS A 38 -12.96 -2.50 -5.16
C LYS A 38 -12.72 -1.26 -6.01
N LEU A 39 -11.52 -0.71 -5.97
CA LEU A 39 -11.15 0.47 -6.75
C LEU A 39 -10.61 0.12 -8.13
N GLY A 40 -10.60 -1.16 -8.48
CA GLY A 40 -10.04 -1.61 -9.75
C GLY A 40 -8.52 -1.55 -9.80
N ALA A 41 -7.90 -1.43 -8.63
CA ALA A 41 -6.44 -1.39 -8.53
C ALA A 41 -5.87 -2.80 -8.41
N LYS A 42 -4.59 -2.93 -8.70
CA LYS A 42 -3.87 -4.20 -8.65
C LYS A 42 -2.54 -4.01 -7.94
N ARG A 43 -2.17 -4.98 -7.13
CA ARG A 43 -0.80 -5.05 -6.64
C ARG A 43 0.02 -5.82 -7.66
N ILE A 44 0.91 -5.10 -8.35
CA ILE A 44 1.75 -5.70 -9.39
C ILE A 44 2.79 -6.62 -8.77
N ILE A 45 3.45 -6.15 -7.72
CA ILE A 45 4.46 -6.92 -7.00
C ILE A 45 4.60 -6.40 -5.58
N LEU A 46 4.87 -7.29 -4.66
CA LEU A 46 5.24 -6.95 -3.29
C LEU A 46 6.46 -7.77 -2.94
N CYS A 47 7.53 -7.09 -2.58
CA CYS A 47 8.82 -7.71 -2.30
C CYS A 47 9.16 -7.61 -0.81
N ASN A 48 9.79 -8.64 -0.28
CA ASN A 48 10.39 -8.61 1.04
C ASN A 48 11.77 -7.97 0.91
N THR A 49 11.98 -6.85 1.59
CA THR A 49 13.25 -6.11 1.55
C THR A 49 14.02 -6.25 2.86
N TYR A 50 13.50 -6.98 3.82
CA TYR A 50 14.12 -7.15 5.13
C TYR A 50 15.58 -7.63 5.06
N TRP A 51 15.87 -8.49 4.10
CA TRP A 51 17.21 -9.07 3.93
C TRP A 51 18.23 -8.11 3.30
N SER A 52 17.76 -7.03 2.69
CA SER A 52 18.62 -6.12 1.90
C SER A 52 18.76 -4.72 2.49
N THR A 53 17.92 -4.35 3.44
CA THR A 53 17.93 -3.02 4.07
C THR A 53 17.48 -3.11 5.52
N ASP A 54 18.04 -2.24 6.36
CA ASP A 54 17.62 -2.11 7.76
C ASP A 54 16.42 -1.19 7.91
N GLU A 55 16.07 -0.44 6.86
CA GLU A 55 15.05 0.60 6.96
C GLU A 55 13.65 0.08 6.62
N TRP A 56 13.53 -0.71 5.56
CA TRP A 56 12.23 -1.12 5.04
C TRP A 56 12.02 -2.62 5.10
N LEU A 57 10.80 -3.02 5.44
CA LEU A 57 10.40 -4.40 5.52
C LEU A 57 9.88 -4.91 4.17
N TRP A 58 9.22 -4.01 3.41
CA TRP A 58 8.70 -4.34 2.08
C TRP A 58 8.84 -3.18 1.11
N ALA A 59 8.78 -3.51 -0.17
CA ALA A 59 8.66 -2.55 -1.26
C ALA A 59 7.75 -3.16 -2.33
N GLY A 60 7.06 -2.34 -3.05
CA GLY A 60 6.17 -2.86 -4.08
C GLY A 60 5.67 -1.82 -5.05
N VAL A 61 4.83 -2.29 -5.97
CA VAL A 61 4.19 -1.45 -6.98
C VAL A 61 2.71 -1.81 -7.05
N GLU A 62 1.86 -0.80 -7.03
CA GLU A 62 0.42 -0.92 -7.22
C GLU A 62 0.01 -0.11 -8.43
N GLU A 63 -0.92 -0.64 -9.22
CA GLU A 63 -1.46 0.03 -10.39
C GLU A 63 -2.88 0.46 -10.10
N PHE A 64 -3.19 1.72 -10.38
CA PHE A 64 -4.52 2.31 -10.18
C PHE A 64 -5.06 2.80 -11.53
N PRO A 65 -6.39 2.66 -11.78
CA PRO A 65 -6.95 3.09 -13.06
C PRO A 65 -6.91 4.60 -13.28
N ASN A 66 -6.89 5.39 -12.19
CA ASN A 66 -6.91 6.86 -12.26
C ASN A 66 -6.50 7.44 -10.91
N ILE A 67 -6.36 8.77 -10.87
CA ILE A 67 -5.93 9.46 -9.64
C ILE A 67 -7.01 9.42 -8.55
N GLU A 68 -8.30 9.41 -8.94
CA GLU A 68 -9.39 9.32 -7.97
C GLU A 68 -9.33 8.01 -7.20
N ALA A 69 -8.97 6.92 -7.86
CA ALA A 69 -8.81 5.63 -7.19
C ALA A 69 -7.66 5.67 -6.18
N VAL A 70 -6.55 6.34 -6.51
CA VAL A 70 -5.44 6.53 -5.57
C VAL A 70 -5.91 7.28 -4.33
N GLN A 71 -6.65 8.38 -4.52
CA GLN A 71 -7.14 9.21 -3.43
C GLN A 71 -8.10 8.44 -2.53
N LYS A 72 -9.00 7.66 -3.12
CA LYS A 72 -9.95 6.82 -2.37
C LYS A 72 -9.23 5.73 -1.59
N TYR A 73 -8.19 5.15 -2.17
CA TYR A 73 -7.39 4.14 -1.48
C TYR A 73 -6.67 4.74 -0.28
N MET A 74 -6.08 5.93 -0.43
CA MET A 74 -5.42 6.62 0.69
C MET A 74 -6.41 6.94 1.80
N ALA A 75 -7.64 7.35 1.45
CA ALA A 75 -8.70 7.58 2.44
C ALA A 75 -9.06 6.28 3.19
N ALA A 76 -9.15 5.16 2.46
CA ALA A 76 -9.43 3.87 3.08
C ALA A 76 -8.32 3.44 4.06
N LEU A 77 -7.06 3.70 3.70
CA LEU A 77 -5.92 3.43 4.59
C LEU A 77 -6.03 4.24 5.89
N HIS A 78 -6.40 5.52 5.79
CA HIS A 78 -6.62 6.37 6.97
C HIS A 78 -7.74 5.85 7.87
N GLU A 79 -8.82 5.36 7.28
CA GLU A 79 -9.93 4.77 8.04
C GLU A 79 -9.49 3.51 8.79
N LEU A 80 -8.53 2.78 8.27
CA LEU A 80 -7.96 1.59 8.91
C LEU A 80 -6.85 1.93 9.91
N ASN A 81 -6.55 3.21 10.11
CA ASN A 81 -5.43 3.68 10.93
C ASN A 81 -4.09 3.12 10.47
N TRP A 82 -3.93 2.93 9.16
CA TRP A 82 -2.73 2.32 8.60
C TRP A 82 -1.46 3.11 8.95
N ASP A 83 -1.56 4.43 9.00
CA ASP A 83 -0.48 5.33 9.38
C ASP A 83 -0.06 5.21 10.86
N ARG A 84 -0.95 4.72 11.72
CA ARG A 84 -0.62 4.39 13.11
C ARG A 84 0.26 3.15 13.20
N TYR A 85 0.04 2.20 12.30
CA TYR A 85 0.68 0.88 12.34
C TYR A 85 1.88 0.74 11.42
N THR A 86 2.07 1.69 10.51
CA THR A 86 3.14 1.61 9.51
C THR A 86 3.79 2.95 9.29
N GLU A 87 5.05 2.89 8.89
CA GLU A 87 5.75 4.01 8.27
C GLU A 87 5.97 3.62 6.81
N ALA A 88 5.68 4.52 5.90
CA ALA A 88 5.73 4.22 4.47
C ALA A 88 6.16 5.43 3.67
N THR A 89 6.76 5.17 2.52
CA THR A 89 6.99 6.20 1.49
C THR A 89 6.28 5.77 0.22
N SER A 90 5.87 6.74 -0.57
CA SER A 90 5.20 6.49 -1.84
C SER A 90 5.65 7.48 -2.89
N LEU A 91 5.69 7.01 -4.13
CA LEU A 91 5.97 7.82 -5.30
C LEU A 91 5.00 7.39 -6.39
N LEU A 92 4.28 8.36 -6.96
CA LEU A 92 3.35 8.09 -8.04
C LEU A 92 4.01 8.40 -9.39
N GLY A 93 3.67 7.62 -10.39
CA GLY A 93 4.15 7.85 -11.74
C GLY A 93 3.20 7.29 -12.77
N THR A 94 3.35 7.76 -13.99
CA THR A 94 2.70 7.21 -15.15
C THR A 94 3.74 6.57 -16.05
N LYS A 95 3.30 5.73 -16.97
CA LYS A 95 4.22 5.07 -17.90
C LYS A 95 4.98 6.12 -18.70
N TRP A 96 6.29 5.97 -18.76
CA TRP A 96 7.14 6.84 -19.57
C TRP A 96 7.39 6.19 -20.92
N GLU A 97 7.11 6.97 -21.96
CA GLU A 97 7.36 6.54 -23.34
C GLU A 97 8.26 7.59 -24.01
N PRO A 98 9.58 7.45 -23.83
CA PRO A 98 10.53 8.39 -24.41
C PRO A 98 10.54 8.38 -25.94
#